data_c132479501986c7fb57a535ec2fa2ed8
#
_entry.id   c132479501986c7fb57a535ec2fa2ed8
#
_cell.length_a   1.000
_cell.length_b   1.000
_cell.length_c   1.000
_cell.angle_alpha   90.00
_cell.angle_beta   90.00
_cell.angle_gamma   90.00
#
_symmetry.space_group_name_H-M   'P 1'
#
loop_
_entity.id
_entity.type
_entity.pdbx_description
1 polymer ?
#
loop_
_entity_poly.entity_id
_entity_poly.type
_entity_poly.pdbx_seq_one_letter_code
_entity_poly.pdbx_strand_id
1 'polypeptide(L)'
;MKITFIRPNLFDQRSTDAMTPLCFAILKGLTPAHHEVVFHDERLAPLPTDDQPDLVAMTVETYTARRSYQIAAEYRKRGIKVIMGGYHPTFLPEESLQFADSVVIGDAEAVWLRVLADAEANTLAPIYQGEEFPCLDGIKFDRSVFDGK
;
A
#
# COMPACT_ATOMS: atom_id res chain seq x y z
N MET A 1 -10.63 -10.51 3.47
CA MET A 1 -9.45 -9.97 4.20
C MET A 1 -9.71 -8.56 4.69
N LYS A 2 -9.03 -8.18 5.78
CA LYS A 2 -8.84 -6.78 6.17
C LYS A 2 -7.52 -6.27 5.55
N ILE A 3 -7.61 -5.21 4.78
CA ILE A 3 -6.49 -4.60 4.07
C ILE A 3 -6.25 -3.21 4.68
N THR A 4 -5.04 -2.96 5.14
CA THR A 4 -4.66 -1.63 5.64
C THR A 4 -3.77 -0.93 4.63
N PHE A 5 -4.26 0.19 4.10
CA PHE A 5 -3.47 1.12 3.31
C PHE A 5 -2.73 2.08 4.22
N ILE A 6 -1.45 2.27 3.99
CA ILE A 6 -0.64 3.18 4.79
C ILE A 6 0.07 4.17 3.87
N ARG A 7 -0.07 5.45 4.19
CA ARG A 7 0.81 6.51 3.70
C ARG A 7 1.83 6.84 4.79
N PRO A 8 3.10 6.45 4.60
CA PRO A 8 4.14 6.74 5.57
C PRO A 8 4.48 8.22 5.64
N ASN A 9 4.94 8.66 6.79
CA ASN A 9 5.48 10.01 6.98
C ASN A 9 6.95 10.10 6.54
N LEU A 10 7.46 11.33 6.50
CA LEU A 10 8.87 11.63 6.34
C LEU A 10 9.55 11.65 7.72
N PHE A 11 10.25 10.59 8.11
CA PHE A 11 10.89 10.45 9.43
C PHE A 11 9.90 10.59 10.62
N ASP A 12 10.41 11.04 11.75
CA ASP A 12 9.69 11.20 13.01
C ASP A 12 8.89 12.53 13.10
N GLN A 13 8.89 13.32 12.04
CA GLN A 13 8.20 14.61 11.99
C GLN A 13 7.03 14.56 11.04
N ARG A 14 5.87 15.04 11.51
CA ARG A 14 4.68 15.15 10.65
C ARG A 14 4.92 16.12 9.51
N SER A 15 4.68 15.67 8.29
CA SER A 15 4.62 16.54 7.13
C SER A 15 3.37 17.40 7.21
N THR A 16 3.48 18.65 6.77
CA THR A 16 2.34 19.56 6.61
C THR A 16 1.65 19.40 5.26
N ASP A 17 2.24 18.60 4.36
CA ASP A 17 1.64 18.28 3.06
C ASP A 17 0.61 17.16 3.22
N ALA A 18 -0.65 17.57 3.28
CA ALA A 18 -1.79 16.68 3.52
C ALA A 18 -2.55 16.31 2.23
N MET A 19 -1.91 16.33 1.07
CA MET A 19 -2.56 15.87 -0.16
C MET A 19 -2.96 14.40 -0.05
N THR A 20 -4.25 14.14 -0.31
CA THR A 20 -4.84 12.82 -0.26
C THR A 20 -4.26 11.93 -1.37
N PRO A 21 -3.71 10.76 -1.06
CA PRO A 21 -3.08 9.90 -2.08
C PRO A 21 -4.13 9.22 -2.96
N LEU A 22 -4.33 9.73 -4.17
CA LEU A 22 -5.37 9.28 -5.10
C LEU A 22 -5.26 7.78 -5.43
N CYS A 23 -4.05 7.23 -5.45
CA CYS A 23 -3.82 5.80 -5.66
C CYS A 23 -4.66 4.92 -4.73
N PHE A 24 -4.84 5.29 -3.47
CA PHE A 24 -5.66 4.50 -2.55
C PHE A 24 -7.16 4.59 -2.82
N ALA A 25 -7.66 5.71 -3.37
CA ALA A 25 -9.05 5.79 -3.83
C ALA A 25 -9.27 4.88 -5.06
N ILE A 26 -8.29 4.78 -5.93
CA ILE A 26 -8.31 3.88 -7.08
C ILE A 26 -8.29 2.42 -6.60
N LEU A 27 -7.30 2.05 -5.80
CA LEU A 27 -7.19 0.68 -5.29
C LEU A 27 -8.40 0.28 -4.46
N LYS A 28 -8.98 1.19 -3.67
CA LYS A 28 -10.25 0.94 -2.96
C LYS A 28 -11.39 0.68 -3.93
N GLY A 29 -11.51 1.47 -4.99
CA GLY A 29 -12.54 1.29 -6.02
C GLY A 29 -12.42 -0.03 -6.80
N LEU A 30 -11.20 -0.56 -6.92
CA LEU A 30 -10.91 -1.87 -7.53
C LEU A 30 -11.06 -3.03 -6.54
N THR A 31 -11.00 -2.76 -5.23
CA THR A 31 -11.05 -3.81 -4.22
C THR A 31 -12.47 -4.38 -4.09
N PRO A 32 -12.68 -5.70 -4.22
CA PRO A 32 -13.98 -6.33 -4.07
C PRO A 32 -14.62 -6.03 -2.70
N ALA A 33 -15.95 -5.83 -2.69
CA ALA A 33 -16.69 -5.37 -1.51
C ALA A 33 -16.65 -6.32 -0.29
N HIS A 34 -16.24 -7.56 -0.48
CA HIS A 34 -16.07 -8.52 0.63
C HIS A 34 -14.77 -8.31 1.42
N HIS A 35 -13.90 -7.43 0.96
CA HIS A 35 -12.73 -7.01 1.73
C HIS A 35 -13.03 -5.74 2.53
N GLU A 36 -12.58 -5.73 3.78
CA GLU A 36 -12.53 -4.51 4.56
C GLU A 36 -11.27 -3.72 4.19
N VAL A 37 -11.41 -2.43 3.92
CA VAL A 37 -10.28 -1.55 3.63
C VAL A 37 -10.24 -0.43 4.65
N VAL A 38 -9.09 -0.29 5.30
CA VAL A 38 -8.80 0.80 6.26
C VAL A 38 -7.62 1.60 5.72
N PHE A 39 -7.63 2.91 5.91
CA PHE A 39 -6.54 3.79 5.52
C PHE A 39 -5.96 4.52 6.72
N HIS A 40 -4.64 4.54 6.82
CA HIS A 40 -3.90 5.33 7.79
C HIS A 40 -2.91 6.26 7.09
N ASP A 41 -3.06 7.55 7.37
CA ASP A 41 -2.11 8.56 6.96
C ASP A 41 -1.25 8.97 8.16
N GLU A 42 -0.02 8.48 8.20
CA GLU A 42 0.89 8.76 9.30
C GLU A 42 1.29 10.24 9.39
N ARG A 43 1.11 11.00 8.29
CA ARG A 43 1.33 12.45 8.30
C ARG A 43 0.29 13.18 9.16
N LEU A 44 -0.91 12.62 9.30
CA LEU A 44 -2.03 13.19 10.05
C LEU A 44 -2.10 12.67 11.49
N ALA A 45 -1.88 11.37 11.68
CA ALA A 45 -1.96 10.72 12.98
C ALA A 45 -0.96 9.56 13.09
N PRO A 46 -0.46 9.22 14.30
CA PRO A 46 0.33 8.02 14.52
C PRO A 46 -0.42 6.77 14.06
N LEU A 47 0.33 5.79 13.55
CA LEU A 47 -0.25 4.49 13.20
C LEU A 47 -0.76 3.78 14.47
N PRO A 48 -1.94 3.13 14.42
CA PRO A 48 -2.42 2.34 15.54
C PRO A 48 -1.51 1.14 15.79
N THR A 49 -1.21 0.87 17.05
CA THR A 49 -0.33 -0.24 17.45
C THR A 49 -1.06 -1.58 17.51
N ASP A 50 -2.39 -1.55 17.59
CA ASP A 50 -3.29 -2.69 17.74
C ASP A 50 -4.00 -3.11 16.45
N ASP A 51 -3.73 -2.43 15.32
CA ASP A 51 -4.27 -2.82 14.02
C ASP A 51 -3.74 -4.21 13.61
N GLN A 52 -4.67 -5.10 13.25
CA GLN A 52 -4.40 -6.49 12.86
C GLN A 52 -4.99 -6.76 11.46
N PRO A 53 -4.41 -6.19 10.40
CA PRO A 53 -4.84 -6.52 9.04
C PRO A 53 -4.29 -7.88 8.59
N ASP A 54 -4.92 -8.44 7.57
CA ASP A 54 -4.39 -9.60 6.84
C ASP A 54 -3.29 -9.16 5.85
N LEU A 55 -3.40 -7.94 5.35
CA LEU A 55 -2.50 -7.37 4.34
C LEU A 55 -2.27 -5.89 4.60
N VAL A 56 -1.01 -5.45 4.53
CA VAL A 56 -0.64 -4.04 4.48
C VAL A 56 -0.17 -3.67 3.08
N ALA A 57 -0.68 -2.58 2.53
CA ALA A 57 -0.19 -2.00 1.28
C ALA A 57 0.26 -0.55 1.51
N MET A 58 1.49 -0.24 1.13
CA MET A 58 2.09 1.08 1.30
C MET A 58 2.43 1.71 -0.04
N THR A 59 2.17 3.03 -0.17
CA THR A 59 2.77 3.83 -1.24
C THR A 59 4.05 4.47 -0.71
N VAL A 60 5.15 4.22 -1.41
CA VAL A 60 6.50 4.59 -0.94
C VAL A 60 7.16 5.53 -1.92
N GLU A 61 7.43 6.74 -1.45
CA GLU A 61 8.28 7.71 -2.12
C GLU A 61 9.73 7.54 -1.65
N THR A 62 10.70 7.98 -2.42
CA THR A 62 12.12 7.82 -2.04
C THR A 62 12.44 8.44 -0.68
N TYR A 63 11.86 9.60 -0.39
CA TYR A 63 12.07 10.28 0.89
C TYR A 63 11.34 9.64 2.08
N THR A 64 10.34 8.76 1.84
CA THR A 64 9.66 8.00 2.89
C THR A 64 10.15 6.56 3.03
N ALA A 65 11.06 6.10 2.16
CA ALA A 65 11.47 4.70 2.08
C ALA A 65 11.99 4.16 3.43
N ARG A 66 12.87 4.91 4.10
CA ARG A 66 13.40 4.50 5.41
C ARG A 66 12.28 4.27 6.44
N ARG A 67 11.28 5.18 6.48
CA ARG A 67 10.14 5.04 7.40
C ARG A 67 9.26 3.86 7.01
N SER A 68 9.02 3.68 5.72
CA SER A 68 8.27 2.55 5.19
C SER A 68 8.88 1.20 5.60
N TYR A 69 10.20 1.09 5.56
CA TYR A 69 10.93 -0.12 5.97
C TYR A 69 10.77 -0.41 7.46
N GLN A 70 10.78 0.63 8.31
CA GLN A 70 10.51 0.47 9.74
C GLN A 70 9.09 -0.03 10.00
N ILE A 71 8.10 0.58 9.34
CA ILE A 71 6.68 0.17 9.43
C ILE A 71 6.54 -1.28 8.98
N ALA A 72 7.11 -1.62 7.81
CA ALA A 72 7.07 -2.98 7.28
C ALA A 72 7.65 -4.00 8.26
N ALA A 73 8.80 -3.68 8.88
CA ALA A 73 9.42 -4.56 9.86
C ALA A 73 8.51 -4.86 11.05
N GLU A 74 7.75 -3.85 11.54
CA GLU A 74 6.82 -4.04 12.65
C GLU A 74 5.62 -4.94 12.27
N TYR A 75 5.03 -4.76 11.08
CA TYR A 75 3.95 -5.62 10.61
C TYR A 75 4.44 -7.05 10.33
N ARG A 76 5.58 -7.19 9.66
CA ARG A 76 6.17 -8.51 9.35
C ARG A 76 6.58 -9.30 10.59
N LYS A 77 7.06 -8.64 11.66
CA LYS A 77 7.29 -9.30 12.98
C LYS A 77 6.01 -9.93 13.55
N ARG A 78 4.85 -9.38 13.23
CA ARG A 78 3.54 -9.91 13.63
C ARG A 78 2.99 -10.94 12.64
N GLY A 79 3.75 -11.32 11.63
CA GLY A 79 3.35 -12.27 10.59
C GLY A 79 2.41 -11.69 9.53
N ILE A 80 2.23 -10.37 9.50
CA ILE A 80 1.36 -9.68 8.55
C ILE A 80 2.13 -9.42 7.26
N LYS A 81 1.53 -9.74 6.12
CA LYS A 81 2.14 -9.52 4.81
C LYS A 81 2.15 -8.04 4.45
N VAL A 82 3.26 -7.60 3.86
CA VAL A 82 3.48 -6.22 3.46
C VAL A 82 3.80 -6.13 1.98
N ILE A 83 3.05 -5.28 1.27
CA ILE A 83 3.29 -4.93 -0.13
C ILE A 83 3.70 -3.47 -0.22
N MET A 84 4.68 -3.18 -1.05
CA MET A 84 5.13 -1.83 -1.36
C MET A 84 4.94 -1.53 -2.84
N GLY A 85 4.37 -0.36 -3.13
CA GLY A 85 4.28 0.23 -4.46
C GLY A 85 4.63 1.72 -4.42
N GLY A 86 4.54 2.40 -5.55
CA GLY A 86 4.91 3.80 -5.70
C GLY A 86 6.28 4.00 -6.34
N TYR A 87 6.76 5.25 -6.37
CA TYR A 87 7.97 5.58 -7.13
C TYR A 87 9.22 4.84 -6.64
N HIS A 88 9.44 4.78 -5.33
CA HIS A 88 10.66 4.17 -4.82
C HIS A 88 10.75 2.67 -5.14
N PRO A 89 9.73 1.82 -4.86
CA PRO A 89 9.76 0.42 -5.25
C PRO A 89 9.81 0.18 -6.75
N THR A 90 9.28 1.11 -7.56
CA THR A 90 9.36 1.03 -9.02
C THR A 90 10.80 1.18 -9.52
N PHE A 91 11.56 2.11 -8.93
CA PHE A 91 12.95 2.34 -9.34
C PHE A 91 13.97 1.45 -8.63
N LEU A 92 13.67 1.01 -7.41
CA LEU A 92 14.54 0.19 -6.56
C LEU A 92 13.80 -1.03 -6.00
N PRO A 93 13.28 -1.91 -6.87
CA PRO A 93 12.45 -3.04 -6.44
C PRO A 93 13.23 -4.04 -5.59
N GLU A 94 14.49 -4.32 -5.93
CA GLU A 94 15.34 -5.27 -5.21
C GLU A 94 15.68 -4.79 -3.80
N GLU A 95 15.88 -3.48 -3.60
CA GLU A 95 16.06 -2.89 -2.30
C GLU A 95 14.76 -3.02 -1.48
N SER A 96 13.63 -2.60 -2.04
CA SER A 96 12.32 -2.62 -1.38
C SER A 96 11.92 -4.05 -0.99
N LEU A 97 12.27 -5.04 -1.80
CA LEU A 97 11.95 -6.45 -1.56
C LEU A 97 12.68 -7.03 -0.34
N GLN A 98 13.78 -6.43 0.10
CA GLN A 98 14.43 -6.84 1.36
C GLN A 98 13.54 -6.55 2.58
N PHE A 99 12.65 -5.59 2.48
CA PHE A 99 11.79 -5.12 3.57
C PHE A 99 10.32 -5.48 3.40
N ALA A 100 9.87 -5.82 2.20
CA ALA A 100 8.49 -6.21 1.89
C ALA A 100 8.38 -7.70 1.53
N ASP A 101 7.16 -8.24 1.59
CA ASP A 101 6.87 -9.60 1.08
C ASP A 101 6.62 -9.57 -0.43
N SER A 102 6.22 -8.42 -0.95
CA SER A 102 5.97 -8.21 -2.37
C SER A 102 6.16 -6.74 -2.76
N VAL A 103 6.51 -6.51 -4.01
CA VAL A 103 6.67 -5.18 -4.61
C VAL A 103 5.84 -5.08 -5.88
N VAL A 104 5.15 -3.95 -6.06
CA VAL A 104 4.47 -3.59 -7.30
C VAL A 104 5.31 -2.54 -8.03
N ILE A 105 5.72 -2.86 -9.24
CA ILE A 105 6.46 -1.98 -10.15
C ILE A 105 5.46 -1.31 -11.11
N GLY A 106 5.55 0.00 -11.26
CA GLY A 106 4.62 0.79 -12.06
C GLY A 106 3.25 0.96 -11.41
N ASP A 107 2.23 1.16 -12.25
CA ASP A 107 0.86 1.39 -11.79
C ASP A 107 0.21 0.08 -11.34
N ALA A 108 -0.39 0.10 -10.16
CA ALA A 108 -0.92 -1.11 -9.53
C ALA A 108 -2.29 -1.53 -10.09
N GLU A 109 -2.97 -0.68 -10.84
CA GLU A 109 -4.36 -0.86 -11.28
C GLU A 109 -4.56 -2.17 -12.03
N ALA A 110 -3.67 -2.49 -12.96
CA ALA A 110 -3.77 -3.70 -13.78
C ALA A 110 -3.49 -5.00 -13.00
N VAL A 111 -2.76 -4.92 -11.90
CA VAL A 111 -2.31 -6.10 -11.14
C VAL A 111 -2.99 -6.26 -9.79
N TRP A 112 -3.71 -5.24 -9.31
CA TRP A 112 -4.25 -5.21 -7.95
C TRP A 112 -5.15 -6.39 -7.61
N LEU A 113 -6.07 -6.75 -8.49
CA LEU A 113 -6.95 -7.92 -8.27
C LEU A 113 -6.18 -9.23 -8.17
N ARG A 114 -5.11 -9.37 -8.95
CA ARG A 114 -4.23 -10.53 -8.86
C ARG A 114 -3.46 -10.54 -7.55
N VAL A 115 -2.95 -9.39 -7.13
CA VAL A 115 -2.28 -9.22 -5.82
C VAL A 115 -3.20 -9.67 -4.69
N LEU A 116 -4.47 -9.27 -4.70
CA LEU A 116 -5.45 -9.67 -3.68
C LEU A 116 -5.73 -11.18 -3.69
N ALA A 117 -5.93 -11.76 -4.87
CA ALA A 117 -6.17 -13.19 -5.01
C ALA A 117 -4.97 -14.02 -4.50
N ASP A 118 -3.75 -13.60 -4.85
CA ASP A 118 -2.52 -14.28 -4.41
C ASP A 118 -2.29 -14.10 -2.90
N ALA A 119 -2.68 -12.94 -2.33
CA ALA A 119 -2.62 -12.71 -0.88
C ALA A 119 -3.61 -13.63 -0.13
N GLU A 120 -4.84 -13.78 -0.61
CA GLU A 120 -5.83 -14.71 -0.04
C GLU A 120 -5.36 -16.15 -0.09
N ALA A 121 -4.72 -16.54 -1.20
CA ALA A 121 -4.16 -17.88 -1.38
C ALA A 121 -2.83 -18.09 -0.63
N ASN A 122 -2.27 -17.05 0.00
CA ASN A 122 -0.93 -17.03 0.61
C ASN A 122 0.19 -17.42 -0.39
N THR A 123 0.04 -16.98 -1.63
CA THR A 123 0.95 -17.25 -2.77
C THR A 123 1.48 -15.97 -3.42
N LEU A 124 1.67 -14.91 -2.62
CA LEU A 124 2.18 -13.64 -3.12
C LEU A 124 3.47 -13.84 -3.93
N ALA A 125 3.48 -13.33 -5.14
CA ALA A 125 4.70 -13.24 -5.93
C ALA A 125 5.62 -12.15 -5.35
N PRO A 126 6.94 -12.30 -5.44
CA PRO A 126 7.88 -11.27 -4.97
C PRO A 126 7.68 -9.94 -5.69
N ILE A 127 7.42 -9.98 -7.00
CA ILE A 127 7.24 -8.79 -7.83
C ILE A 127 5.99 -8.95 -8.69
N TYR A 128 5.18 -7.89 -8.71
CA TYR A 128 4.11 -7.69 -9.68
C TYR A 128 4.49 -6.52 -10.60
N GLN A 129 4.48 -6.78 -11.90
CA GLN A 129 4.75 -5.75 -12.90
C GLN A 129 3.43 -5.20 -13.41
N GLY A 130 3.16 -3.92 -13.15
CA GLY A 130 2.08 -3.17 -13.76
C GLY A 130 2.28 -2.98 -15.26
N GLU A 131 1.22 -2.67 -15.97
CA GLU A 131 1.30 -2.23 -17.36
C GLU A 131 1.90 -0.81 -17.42
N GLU A 132 2.67 -0.50 -18.47
CA GLU A 132 3.29 0.80 -18.63
C GLU A 132 2.26 1.93 -18.76
N PHE A 133 1.11 1.64 -19.37
CA PHE A 133 -0.01 2.57 -19.53
C PHE A 133 -1.32 1.81 -19.29
N PRO A 134 -1.77 1.64 -18.03
CA PRO A 134 -3.02 0.95 -17.74
C PRO A 134 -4.21 1.73 -18.34
N CYS A 135 -5.19 0.99 -18.85
CA CYS A 135 -6.44 1.59 -19.25
C CYS A 135 -7.21 2.06 -18.01
N LEU A 136 -7.44 3.36 -17.93
CA LEU A 136 -8.16 3.98 -16.79
C LEU A 136 -9.67 4.14 -17.06
N ASP A 137 -10.15 3.71 -18.22
CA ASP A 137 -11.56 3.79 -18.58
C ASP A 137 -12.42 2.94 -17.64
N GLY A 138 -13.38 3.59 -16.99
CA GLY A 138 -14.31 2.94 -16.07
C GLY A 138 -13.75 2.67 -14.67
N ILE A 139 -12.53 3.07 -14.35
CA ILE A 139 -11.99 2.98 -12.98
C ILE A 139 -12.80 3.89 -12.05
N LYS A 140 -13.32 3.29 -10.98
CA LYS A 140 -14.01 4.01 -9.91
C LYS A 140 -13.00 4.53 -8.89
N PHE A 141 -13.11 5.82 -8.59
CA PHE A 141 -12.41 6.43 -7.48
C PHE A 141 -13.31 6.34 -6.23
N ASP A 142 -13.03 5.41 -5.36
CA ASP A 142 -13.76 5.29 -4.09
C ASP A 142 -13.05 6.11 -3.00
N ARG A 143 -13.49 7.37 -2.86
CA ARG A 143 -12.92 8.30 -1.87
C ARG A 143 -13.40 8.04 -0.44
N SER A 144 -14.35 7.14 -0.23
CA SER A 144 -14.80 6.76 1.12
C SER A 144 -13.67 6.17 1.98
N VAL A 145 -12.59 5.71 1.35
CA VAL A 145 -11.37 5.28 2.04
C VAL A 145 -10.77 6.37 2.93
N PHE A 146 -11.10 7.64 2.69
CA PHE A 146 -10.61 8.80 3.43
C PHE A 146 -11.62 9.36 4.43
N ASP A 147 -12.80 8.76 4.56
CA ASP A 147 -13.83 9.26 5.47
C ASP A 147 -13.34 9.28 6.91
N GLY A 148 -13.51 10.43 7.58
CA GLY A 148 -13.07 10.65 8.95
C GLY A 148 -11.55 10.85 9.14
N LYS A 149 -10.82 11.14 8.06
CA LYS A 149 -9.36 11.39 8.10
C LYS A 149 -9.02 12.85 7.90
#